data_076ea82f773ccb54db0bf38f29b0ea8e
#
_entry.id   076ea82f773ccb54db0bf38f29b0ea8e
#
_cell.length_a   1.000
_cell.length_b   1.000
_cell.length_c   1.000
_cell.angle_alpha   90.00
_cell.angle_beta   90.00
_cell.angle_gamma   90.00
#
_symmetry.space_group_name_H-M   'P 1'
#
loop_
_entity.id
_entity.type
_entity.pdbx_description
1 polymer ?
#
loop_
_entity_poly.entity_id
_entity_poly.type
_entity_poly.pdbx_seq_one_letter_code
_entity_poly.pdbx_strand_id
1 'polypeptide(L)'
;MSRLLTVLLVFLLCSGTTLSAADRPNILMILADDVGQEVLGCYGGESYPTLRLDQLAKEGMKFHHGYAMPSCHPTRITLLTGQYPFRLDHPRWGSFPKDQEGETFAQLAKKAGYKTAIAGKWQLALQGTDRKHPERLGFEQSALFGWHEGARYWEPYIWKNGELWKGIEDKYGPDLYTQFLIDFMKTNRDRPFLAYYSMALCHDVTDDLDEPVPYAPGKDRYDSYAEMAAEMDREVGRLLDALDELKLAENTLVIFTGDNGTPMKELTHHENGKYIRKPLFSKIDGEMLQGGKTTLYDTGTRVPLIVRWPAVVKPGQTTDALVDMSDYLPTMAEAMGQPVPSSWQVEGKSFVPVLKGETDTAREWIFAQGRAFEGDPSKKNTAWVRTARWKLYFDGRLFDMENDVREKKPIEPGEGSAEAKHARQKLRQVFETEILRK
;
A
#
# COMPACT_ATOMS: atom_id res chain seq x y z
N MET A 1 53.95 26.55 44.09
CA MET A 1 52.53 26.36 44.32
C MET A 1 51.90 26.00 42.95
N SER A 2 51.81 24.72 42.69
CA SER A 2 51.27 24.18 41.41
C SER A 2 49.79 23.82 41.63
N ARG A 3 48.87 24.40 40.88
CA ARG A 3 47.44 24.03 40.88
C ARG A 3 47.21 23.01 39.79
N LEU A 4 46.95 21.76 40.16
CA LEU A 4 46.42 20.72 39.28
C LEU A 4 44.94 21.05 38.96
N LEU A 5 44.63 21.24 37.68
CA LEU A 5 43.25 21.30 37.15
C LEU A 5 42.81 19.87 36.82
N THR A 6 41.88 19.31 37.61
CA THR A 6 41.24 18.04 37.34
C THR A 6 40.09 18.29 36.37
N VAL A 7 40.22 17.84 35.10
CA VAL A 7 39.13 17.86 34.10
C VAL A 7 38.28 16.62 34.30
N LEU A 8 37.03 16.82 34.75
CA LEU A 8 36.06 15.75 34.89
C LEU A 8 35.38 15.53 33.53
N LEU A 9 35.71 14.46 32.85
CA LEU A 9 35.05 14.02 31.63
C LEU A 9 33.73 13.34 32.00
N VAL A 10 32.61 14.03 31.82
CA VAL A 10 31.27 13.45 31.97
C VAL A 10 30.95 12.71 30.66
N PHE A 11 31.05 11.38 30.68
CA PHE A 11 30.50 10.53 29.61
C PHE A 11 28.98 10.50 29.77
N LEU A 12 28.24 11.24 28.90
CA LEU A 12 26.81 11.02 28.69
C LEU A 12 26.66 9.67 27.98
N LEU A 13 26.40 8.62 28.74
CA LEU A 13 25.86 7.37 28.22
C LEU A 13 24.43 7.65 27.73
N CYS A 14 24.25 7.87 26.44
CA CYS A 14 22.95 7.74 25.80
C CYS A 14 22.50 6.28 25.95
N SER A 15 21.80 5.97 27.04
CA SER A 15 21.10 4.72 27.22
C SER A 15 19.96 4.68 26.20
N GLY A 16 20.23 4.22 25.00
CA GLY A 16 19.19 3.79 24.07
C GLY A 16 18.39 2.68 24.75
N THR A 17 17.21 2.99 25.27
CA THR A 17 16.26 2.00 25.76
C THR A 17 15.88 1.12 24.56
N THR A 18 16.52 -0.03 24.41
CA THR A 18 16.03 -1.07 23.51
C THR A 18 14.68 -1.54 24.07
N LEU A 19 13.59 -1.27 23.35
CA LEU A 19 12.27 -1.82 23.66
C LEU A 19 12.42 -3.36 23.82
N SER A 20 11.87 -3.91 24.90
CA SER A 20 11.76 -5.35 25.09
C SER A 20 10.99 -5.97 23.91
N ALA A 21 11.23 -7.24 23.59
CA ALA A 21 10.46 -7.93 22.57
C ALA A 21 8.93 -7.95 22.89
N ALA A 22 8.58 -7.86 24.19
CA ALA A 22 7.19 -7.74 24.65
C ALA A 22 6.56 -6.34 24.41
N ASP A 23 7.40 -5.30 24.17
CA ASP A 23 6.93 -3.92 23.97
C ASP A 23 6.80 -3.56 22.49
N ARG A 24 7.18 -4.47 21.56
CA ARG A 24 7.11 -4.25 20.12
C ARG A 24 5.81 -4.80 19.56
N PRO A 25 5.06 -4.01 18.74
CA PRO A 25 3.79 -4.47 18.19
C PRO A 25 3.99 -5.59 17.17
N ASN A 26 3.02 -6.50 17.07
CA ASN A 26 2.84 -7.24 15.85
C ASN A 26 2.40 -6.31 14.73
N ILE A 27 2.67 -6.65 13.48
CA ILE A 27 2.24 -5.87 12.32
C ILE A 27 1.41 -6.77 11.40
N LEU A 28 0.18 -6.33 11.12
CA LEU A 28 -0.67 -6.88 10.06
C LEU A 28 -0.85 -5.82 8.99
N MET A 29 -0.14 -5.95 7.88
CA MET A 29 -0.27 -5.09 6.70
C MET A 29 -1.21 -5.74 5.70
N ILE A 30 -2.27 -5.04 5.29
CA ILE A 30 -3.25 -5.49 4.30
C ILE A 30 -3.24 -4.51 3.13
N LEU A 31 -2.84 -4.99 1.96
CA LEU A 31 -2.82 -4.22 0.71
C LEU A 31 -3.87 -4.81 -0.25
N ALA A 32 -5.00 -4.13 -0.38
CA ALA A 32 -6.03 -4.48 -1.35
C ALA A 32 -5.59 -4.12 -2.78
N ASP A 33 -6.03 -4.91 -3.76
CA ASP A 33 -5.73 -4.71 -5.18
C ASP A 33 -6.91 -3.98 -5.85
N ASP A 34 -6.65 -2.89 -6.54
CA ASP A 34 -7.65 -2.15 -7.31
C ASP A 34 -8.78 -1.52 -6.47
N VAL A 35 -8.44 -0.88 -5.36
CA VAL A 35 -9.41 -0.30 -4.41
C VAL A 35 -9.13 1.18 -4.15
N GLY A 36 -9.99 2.06 -4.70
CA GLY A 36 -10.02 3.49 -4.37
C GLY A 36 -10.80 3.80 -3.09
N GLN A 37 -10.72 5.03 -2.60
CA GLN A 37 -11.45 5.43 -1.37
C GLN A 37 -12.97 5.31 -1.52
N GLU A 38 -13.50 5.55 -2.73
CA GLU A 38 -14.92 5.51 -3.04
C GLU A 38 -15.56 4.13 -2.87
N VAL A 39 -14.75 3.09 -2.69
CA VAL A 39 -15.24 1.72 -2.44
C VAL A 39 -15.72 1.54 -1.00
N LEU A 40 -15.12 2.24 -0.04
CA LEU A 40 -15.37 2.02 1.38
C LEU A 40 -16.44 2.99 1.95
N GLY A 41 -17.38 2.43 2.71
CA GLY A 41 -18.44 3.21 3.38
C GLY A 41 -17.92 4.28 4.32
N CYS A 42 -16.83 4.01 5.07
CA CYS A 42 -16.21 4.97 5.98
C CYS A 42 -15.59 6.20 5.27
N TYR A 43 -15.42 6.16 3.94
CA TYR A 43 -15.01 7.31 3.11
C TYR A 43 -16.17 7.94 2.32
N GLY A 44 -17.42 7.57 2.60
CA GLY A 44 -18.59 8.06 1.89
C GLY A 44 -19.03 7.21 0.69
N GLY A 45 -18.39 6.05 0.48
CA GLY A 45 -18.80 5.07 -0.53
C GLY A 45 -20.19 4.49 -0.26
N GLU A 46 -21.06 4.45 -1.28
CA GLU A 46 -22.44 3.99 -1.16
C GLU A 46 -22.73 2.74 -2.00
N SER A 47 -21.77 2.27 -2.80
CA SER A 47 -22.01 1.17 -3.75
C SER A 47 -21.81 -0.22 -3.15
N TYR A 48 -20.94 -0.34 -2.14
CA TYR A 48 -20.47 -1.63 -1.63
C TYR A 48 -20.58 -1.70 -0.11
N PRO A 49 -21.09 -2.82 0.45
CA PRO A 49 -21.08 -3.04 1.89
C PRO A 49 -19.65 -3.40 2.34
N THR A 50 -19.00 -2.52 3.09
CA THR A 50 -17.65 -2.72 3.66
C THR A 50 -17.67 -2.61 5.18
N LEU A 51 -18.56 -3.36 5.81
CA LEU A 51 -18.90 -3.20 7.23
C LEU A 51 -17.71 -3.50 8.16
N ARG A 52 -16.84 -4.45 7.80
CA ARG A 52 -15.67 -4.82 8.60
C ARG A 52 -14.58 -3.76 8.50
N LEU A 53 -14.38 -3.18 7.33
CA LEU A 53 -13.47 -2.06 7.10
C LEU A 53 -14.00 -0.77 7.74
N ASP A 54 -15.31 -0.55 7.70
CA ASP A 54 -15.95 0.57 8.39
C ASP A 54 -15.80 0.45 9.92
N GLN A 55 -15.86 -0.77 10.44
CA GLN A 55 -15.59 -1.04 11.86
C GLN A 55 -14.11 -0.81 12.19
N LEU A 56 -13.19 -1.27 11.35
CA LEU A 56 -11.75 -1.02 11.51
C LEU A 56 -11.45 0.49 11.58
N ALA A 57 -12.12 1.30 10.75
CA ALA A 57 -11.99 2.75 10.77
C ALA A 57 -12.55 3.39 12.06
N LYS A 58 -13.65 2.85 12.61
CA LYS A 58 -14.20 3.29 13.90
C LYS A 58 -13.31 2.94 15.07
N GLU A 59 -12.56 1.84 14.99
CA GLU A 59 -11.65 1.38 16.03
C GLU A 59 -10.25 1.97 15.93
N GLY A 60 -9.95 2.69 14.85
CA GLY A 60 -8.64 3.23 14.55
C GLY A 60 -8.64 4.68 14.10
N MET A 61 -7.72 4.99 13.20
CA MET A 61 -7.54 6.28 12.55
C MET A 61 -7.71 6.13 11.04
N LYS A 62 -8.51 6.99 10.44
CA LYS A 62 -8.73 7.12 9.01
C LYS A 62 -7.96 8.31 8.46
N PHE A 63 -7.17 8.11 7.41
CA PHE A 63 -6.45 9.15 6.70
C PHE A 63 -7.24 9.61 5.47
N HIS A 64 -7.50 10.90 5.35
CA HIS A 64 -8.17 11.43 4.16
C HIS A 64 -7.25 11.49 2.94
N HIS A 65 -5.95 11.50 3.13
CA HIS A 65 -4.94 11.69 2.08
C HIS A 65 -3.92 10.54 2.02
N GLY A 66 -4.40 9.33 1.74
CA GLY A 66 -3.57 8.18 1.37
C GLY A 66 -3.42 8.10 -0.16
N TYR A 67 -2.18 7.96 -0.68
CA TYR A 67 -1.92 7.94 -2.11
C TYR A 67 -0.97 6.81 -2.52
N ALA A 68 -1.24 6.25 -3.71
CA ALA A 68 -0.45 5.21 -4.33
C ALA A 68 0.01 5.62 -5.73
N MET A 69 0.87 4.82 -6.36
CA MET A 69 1.09 4.90 -7.80
C MET A 69 -0.19 4.47 -8.54
N PRO A 70 -0.40 4.90 -9.78
CA PRO A 70 -1.65 4.60 -10.50
C PRO A 70 -1.82 3.14 -10.91
N SER A 71 -0.88 2.27 -10.54
CA SER A 71 -0.92 0.84 -10.85
C SER A 71 -0.16 -0.01 -9.82
N CYS A 72 -0.53 -1.28 -9.71
CA CYS A 72 -0.12 -2.20 -8.66
C CYS A 72 1.40 -2.46 -8.58
N HIS A 73 2.07 -2.77 -9.67
CA HIS A 73 3.49 -3.15 -9.65
C HIS A 73 4.41 -2.04 -9.10
N PRO A 74 4.38 -0.79 -9.63
CA PRO A 74 5.22 0.29 -9.09
C PRO A 74 4.86 0.64 -7.63
N THR A 75 3.58 0.55 -7.25
CA THR A 75 3.15 0.74 -5.86
C THR A 75 3.79 -0.28 -4.93
N ARG A 76 3.76 -1.57 -5.30
CA ARG A 76 4.32 -2.66 -4.47
C ARG A 76 5.82 -2.55 -4.30
N ILE A 77 6.55 -2.07 -5.32
CA ILE A 77 7.98 -1.76 -5.22
C ILE A 77 8.19 -0.59 -4.25
N THR A 78 7.48 0.53 -4.43
CA THR A 78 7.60 1.70 -3.55
C THR A 78 7.28 1.37 -2.10
N LEU A 79 6.21 0.59 -1.86
CA LEU A 79 5.81 0.13 -0.54
C LEU A 79 6.92 -0.67 0.16
N LEU A 80 7.56 -1.61 -0.58
CA LEU A 80 8.58 -2.49 -0.01
C LEU A 80 9.90 -1.78 0.26
N THR A 81 10.32 -0.87 -0.64
CA THR A 81 11.64 -0.24 -0.65
C THR A 81 11.66 1.17 -0.07
N GLY A 82 10.51 1.84 0.05
CA GLY A 82 10.42 3.26 0.39
C GLY A 82 10.96 4.18 -0.71
N GLN A 83 11.18 3.67 -1.94
CA GLN A 83 11.75 4.42 -3.06
C GLN A 83 10.76 4.54 -4.22
N TYR A 84 10.78 5.66 -4.91
CA TYR A 84 9.94 5.84 -6.10
C TYR A 84 10.50 5.05 -7.30
N PRO A 85 9.65 4.52 -8.19
CA PRO A 85 10.07 3.64 -9.30
C PRO A 85 11.09 4.27 -10.24
N PHE A 86 11.07 5.59 -10.45
CA PHE A 86 12.07 6.25 -11.32
C PHE A 86 13.48 6.26 -10.71
N ARG A 87 13.62 6.17 -9.37
CA ARG A 87 14.91 6.01 -8.69
C ARG A 87 15.53 4.63 -8.95
N LEU A 88 14.68 3.67 -9.26
CA LEU A 88 15.01 2.26 -9.47
C LEU A 88 15.01 1.87 -10.96
N ASP A 89 15.28 2.84 -11.84
CA ASP A 89 15.31 2.66 -13.29
C ASP A 89 14.02 2.02 -13.86
N HIS A 90 12.86 2.40 -13.31
CA HIS A 90 11.54 1.94 -13.74
C HIS A 90 11.45 0.42 -13.90
N PRO A 91 11.47 -0.36 -12.82
CA PRO A 91 11.49 -1.83 -12.90
C PRO A 91 10.40 -2.36 -13.84
N ARG A 92 10.79 -3.32 -14.67
CA ARG A 92 9.87 -3.94 -15.62
C ARG A 92 8.74 -4.65 -14.88
N TRP A 93 7.58 -4.65 -15.48
CA TRP A 93 6.42 -5.37 -14.97
C TRP A 93 6.77 -6.84 -14.66
N GLY A 94 6.45 -7.29 -13.44
CA GLY A 94 6.78 -8.65 -13.00
C GLY A 94 8.25 -8.86 -12.58
N SER A 95 8.99 -7.80 -12.30
CA SER A 95 10.37 -7.87 -11.76
C SER A 95 10.54 -6.99 -10.52
N PHE A 96 11.62 -7.24 -9.80
CA PHE A 96 12.09 -6.44 -8.67
C PHE A 96 13.59 -6.11 -8.85
N PRO A 97 14.07 -4.91 -8.48
CA PRO A 97 15.49 -4.58 -8.58
C PRO A 97 16.34 -5.48 -7.67
N LYS A 98 17.31 -6.17 -8.24
CA LYS A 98 18.14 -7.14 -7.48
C LYS A 98 18.95 -6.52 -6.37
N ASP A 99 19.46 -5.33 -6.57
CA ASP A 99 20.22 -4.56 -5.59
C ASP A 99 19.36 -4.10 -4.40
N GLN A 100 18.05 -4.08 -4.56
CA GLN A 100 17.09 -3.71 -3.53
C GLN A 100 16.51 -4.91 -2.76
N GLU A 101 16.81 -6.15 -3.12
CA GLU A 101 16.26 -7.34 -2.44
C GLU A 101 16.63 -7.38 -0.93
N GLY A 102 17.74 -6.77 -0.55
CA GLY A 102 18.18 -6.60 0.85
C GLY A 102 17.59 -5.38 1.58
N GLU A 103 16.88 -4.49 0.88
CA GLU A 103 16.49 -3.16 1.34
C GLU A 103 14.95 -3.00 1.41
N THR A 104 14.28 -3.94 2.07
CA THR A 104 12.82 -3.95 2.23
C THR A 104 12.40 -3.83 3.69
N PHE A 105 11.16 -3.40 3.95
CA PHE A 105 10.62 -3.40 5.31
C PHE A 105 10.62 -4.82 5.94
N ALA A 106 10.47 -5.88 5.14
CA ALA A 106 10.50 -7.25 5.66
C ALA A 106 11.90 -7.68 6.07
N GLN A 107 12.94 -7.21 5.39
CA GLN A 107 14.34 -7.38 5.83
C GLN A 107 14.62 -6.62 7.13
N LEU A 108 14.06 -5.42 7.31
CA LEU A 108 14.15 -4.69 8.59
C LEU A 108 13.44 -5.47 9.71
N ALA A 109 12.25 -6.04 9.43
CA ALA A 109 11.52 -6.87 10.39
C ALA A 109 12.35 -8.08 10.84
N LYS A 110 12.99 -8.80 9.91
CA LYS A 110 13.91 -9.91 10.25
C LYS A 110 15.07 -9.44 11.12
N LYS A 111 15.72 -8.32 10.77
CA LYS A 111 16.81 -7.73 11.58
C LYS A 111 16.33 -7.37 12.99
N ALA A 112 15.09 -6.93 13.13
CA ALA A 112 14.45 -6.66 14.42
C ALA A 112 14.00 -7.92 15.16
N GLY A 113 14.19 -9.12 14.61
CA GLY A 113 13.81 -10.39 15.24
C GLY A 113 12.35 -10.79 15.09
N TYR A 114 11.61 -10.15 14.16
CA TYR A 114 10.24 -10.51 13.81
C TYR A 114 10.22 -11.81 13.01
N LYS A 115 9.16 -12.60 13.20
CA LYS A 115 8.76 -13.60 12.23
C LYS A 115 7.98 -12.94 11.10
N THR A 116 8.22 -13.37 9.86
CA THR A 116 7.69 -12.69 8.68
C THR A 116 6.96 -13.65 7.76
N ALA A 117 5.76 -13.26 7.32
CA ALA A 117 4.99 -14.00 6.33
C ALA A 117 4.31 -13.07 5.33
N ILE A 118 4.10 -13.58 4.12
CA ILE A 118 3.31 -12.93 3.08
C ILE A 118 2.35 -13.94 2.42
N ALA A 119 1.13 -13.50 2.11
CA ALA A 119 0.17 -14.29 1.32
C ALA A 119 -0.50 -13.45 0.24
N GLY A 120 -0.92 -14.11 -0.85
CA GLY A 120 -1.68 -13.51 -1.95
C GLY A 120 -0.84 -13.19 -3.18
N LYS A 121 -0.99 -11.97 -3.74
CA LYS A 121 -0.37 -11.53 -5.00
C LYS A 121 1.11 -11.22 -4.86
N TRP A 122 1.93 -11.82 -5.71
CA TRP A 122 3.37 -11.54 -5.71
C TRP A 122 3.79 -10.70 -6.88
N GLN A 123 3.46 -10.61 -7.96
CA GLN A 123 3.75 -9.73 -9.09
C GLN A 123 5.20 -9.15 -9.20
N LEU A 124 6.15 -9.62 -8.41
CA LEU A 124 7.54 -9.10 -8.36
C LEU A 124 8.55 -10.07 -8.96
N ALA A 125 8.16 -11.32 -9.19
CA ALA A 125 8.89 -12.37 -9.89
C ALA A 125 7.95 -13.50 -10.21
N LEU A 126 8.31 -14.35 -11.18
CA LEU A 126 7.63 -15.61 -11.45
C LEU A 126 8.13 -16.67 -10.45
N GLN A 127 7.22 -17.21 -9.63
CA GLN A 127 7.55 -18.18 -8.59
C GLN A 127 8.09 -19.50 -9.17
N GLY A 128 7.60 -19.92 -10.32
CA GLY A 128 8.09 -21.10 -11.03
C GLY A 128 9.55 -21.05 -11.41
N THR A 129 10.09 -19.84 -11.65
CA THR A 129 11.50 -19.62 -12.03
C THR A 129 12.36 -19.13 -10.87
N ASP A 130 11.78 -18.43 -9.92
CA ASP A 130 12.51 -17.85 -8.77
C ASP A 130 11.76 -18.06 -7.44
N ARG A 131 11.74 -19.30 -7.01
CA ARG A 131 11.02 -19.78 -5.82
C ARG A 131 11.45 -19.15 -4.50
N LYS A 132 12.71 -18.67 -4.44
CA LYS A 132 13.30 -18.06 -3.24
C LYS A 132 13.22 -16.54 -3.21
N HIS A 133 12.60 -15.93 -4.22
CA HIS A 133 12.51 -14.48 -4.27
C HIS A 133 11.82 -13.86 -3.04
N PRO A 134 10.69 -14.38 -2.51
CA PRO A 134 10.09 -13.84 -1.29
C PRO A 134 11.02 -13.95 -0.05
N GLU A 135 11.78 -15.04 0.06
CA GLU A 135 12.75 -15.23 1.14
C GLU A 135 13.88 -14.18 1.08
N ARG A 136 14.38 -13.87 -0.12
CA ARG A 136 15.42 -12.84 -0.31
C ARG A 136 14.90 -11.43 0.02
N LEU A 137 13.61 -11.17 -0.16
CA LEU A 137 12.97 -9.92 0.25
C LEU A 137 12.64 -9.87 1.75
N GLY A 138 12.89 -10.94 2.51
CA GLY A 138 12.75 -10.96 3.95
C GLY A 138 11.53 -11.73 4.48
N PHE A 139 10.75 -12.41 3.65
CA PHE A 139 9.60 -13.21 4.08
C PHE A 139 10.01 -14.66 4.34
N GLU A 140 9.99 -15.09 5.61
CA GLU A 140 10.36 -16.46 6.02
C GLU A 140 9.32 -17.50 5.57
N GLN A 141 8.06 -17.10 5.48
CA GLN A 141 6.95 -17.93 5.00
C GLN A 141 6.14 -17.22 3.94
N SER A 142 5.65 -17.96 2.96
CA SER A 142 4.87 -17.39 1.86
C SER A 142 3.81 -18.36 1.34
N ALA A 143 2.64 -17.81 0.94
CA ALA A 143 1.62 -18.49 0.16
C ALA A 143 1.16 -17.55 -0.95
N LEU A 144 1.70 -17.69 -2.15
CA LEU A 144 1.63 -16.68 -3.20
C LEU A 144 1.15 -17.26 -4.52
N PHE A 145 0.33 -16.49 -5.26
CA PHE A 145 0.18 -16.72 -6.69
C PHE A 145 1.10 -15.78 -7.45
N GLY A 146 1.72 -16.32 -8.49
CA GLY A 146 2.52 -15.55 -9.42
C GLY A 146 1.63 -14.96 -10.52
N TRP A 147 2.03 -13.80 -11.02
CA TRP A 147 1.38 -13.22 -12.18
C TRP A 147 1.73 -14.06 -13.41
N HIS A 148 0.76 -14.42 -14.26
CA HIS A 148 0.85 -15.34 -15.40
C HIS A 148 1.11 -16.83 -15.06
N GLU A 149 0.97 -17.25 -13.81
CA GLU A 149 1.28 -18.64 -13.43
C GLU A 149 0.04 -19.50 -13.18
N GLY A 150 -1.16 -18.97 -13.26
CA GLY A 150 -2.40 -19.72 -13.08
C GLY A 150 -3.50 -18.97 -12.35
N ALA A 151 -4.59 -19.67 -12.06
CA ALA A 151 -5.76 -19.13 -11.38
C ALA A 151 -5.45 -18.66 -9.96
N ARG A 152 -6.15 -17.63 -9.49
CA ARG A 152 -5.95 -17.01 -8.19
C ARG A 152 -7.12 -17.17 -7.23
N TYR A 153 -8.32 -17.41 -7.75
CA TYR A 153 -9.55 -17.52 -6.99
C TYR A 153 -10.00 -18.97 -6.81
N TRP A 154 -10.56 -19.60 -7.82
CA TRP A 154 -10.98 -20.98 -7.77
C TRP A 154 -9.96 -21.90 -8.45
N GLU A 155 -9.75 -23.10 -7.90
CA GLU A 155 -8.68 -24.01 -8.37
C GLU A 155 -7.30 -23.32 -8.38
N PRO A 156 -6.92 -22.63 -7.29
CA PRO A 156 -5.86 -21.65 -7.30
C PRO A 156 -4.48 -22.27 -7.47
N TYR A 157 -3.63 -21.60 -8.24
CA TYR A 157 -2.24 -22.00 -8.47
C TYR A 157 -1.33 -21.29 -7.47
N ILE A 158 -1.11 -21.88 -6.30
CA ILE A 158 -0.42 -21.24 -5.18
C ILE A 158 0.93 -21.89 -4.90
N TRP A 159 1.97 -21.09 -4.80
CA TRP A 159 3.29 -21.46 -4.30
C TRP A 159 3.35 -21.22 -2.79
N LYS A 160 3.52 -22.29 -2.00
CA LYS A 160 3.67 -22.23 -0.53
C LYS A 160 5.11 -22.51 -0.16
N ASN A 161 5.82 -21.50 0.37
CA ASN A 161 7.23 -21.60 0.75
C ASN A 161 8.13 -22.12 -0.40
N GLY A 162 7.86 -21.68 -1.63
CA GLY A 162 8.59 -22.08 -2.84
C GLY A 162 8.20 -23.42 -3.45
N GLU A 163 7.21 -24.13 -2.88
CA GLU A 163 6.69 -25.38 -3.44
C GLU A 163 5.23 -25.22 -3.86
N LEU A 164 4.84 -25.83 -4.99
CA LEU A 164 3.46 -25.81 -5.44
C LEU A 164 2.56 -26.48 -4.42
N TRP A 165 1.55 -25.75 -3.93
CA TRP A 165 0.61 -26.24 -2.94
C TRP A 165 -0.36 -27.22 -3.59
N LYS A 166 -0.33 -28.48 -3.19
CA LYS A 166 -1.16 -29.56 -3.70
C LYS A 166 -2.36 -29.83 -2.80
N GLY A 167 -3.43 -30.40 -3.36
CA GLY A 167 -4.65 -30.75 -2.60
C GLY A 167 -5.54 -29.56 -2.29
N ILE A 168 -5.47 -28.55 -3.15
CA ILE A 168 -6.27 -27.31 -3.06
C ILE A 168 -7.08 -27.03 -4.32
N GLU A 169 -7.21 -28.00 -5.20
CA GLU A 169 -7.79 -27.88 -6.52
C GLU A 169 -9.28 -27.54 -6.48
N ASP A 170 -9.98 -27.87 -5.38
CA ASP A 170 -11.39 -27.53 -5.13
C ASP A 170 -11.58 -26.36 -4.15
N LYS A 171 -10.52 -25.63 -3.83
CA LYS A 171 -10.53 -24.57 -2.82
C LYS A 171 -10.62 -23.18 -3.43
N TYR A 172 -11.02 -22.23 -2.59
CA TYR A 172 -11.05 -20.82 -2.91
C TYR A 172 -9.77 -20.12 -2.41
N GLY A 173 -9.03 -19.46 -3.32
CA GLY A 173 -7.72 -18.88 -3.04
C GLY A 173 -7.69 -17.88 -1.89
N PRO A 174 -8.59 -16.84 -1.84
CA PRO A 174 -8.62 -15.90 -0.74
C PRO A 174 -8.79 -16.54 0.64
N ASP A 175 -9.63 -17.59 0.76
CA ASP A 175 -9.74 -18.36 2.01
C ASP A 175 -8.41 -19.00 2.42
N LEU A 176 -7.67 -19.54 1.46
CA LEU A 176 -6.37 -20.17 1.71
C LEU A 176 -5.31 -19.16 2.13
N TYR A 177 -5.26 -17.98 1.50
CA TYR A 177 -4.32 -16.91 1.87
C TYR A 177 -4.61 -16.40 3.28
N THR A 178 -5.87 -16.13 3.57
CA THR A 178 -6.31 -15.66 4.89
C THR A 178 -6.03 -16.71 5.96
N GLN A 179 -6.38 -17.98 5.73
CA GLN A 179 -6.13 -19.07 6.68
C GLN A 179 -4.63 -19.29 6.92
N PHE A 180 -3.80 -19.18 5.86
CA PHE A 180 -2.34 -19.26 6.00
C PHE A 180 -1.79 -18.19 6.96
N LEU A 181 -2.28 -16.94 6.85
CA LEU A 181 -1.88 -15.85 7.74
C LEU A 181 -2.41 -16.04 9.16
N ILE A 182 -3.63 -16.54 9.33
CA ILE A 182 -4.20 -16.89 10.66
C ILE A 182 -3.35 -17.96 11.35
N ASP A 183 -3.00 -19.02 10.64
CA ASP A 183 -2.15 -20.10 11.16
C ASP A 183 -0.74 -19.59 11.52
N PHE A 184 -0.21 -18.68 10.70
CA PHE A 184 1.07 -18.02 10.97
C PHE A 184 1.01 -17.18 12.25
N MET A 185 -0.01 -16.32 12.42
CA MET A 185 -0.22 -15.52 13.63
C MET A 185 -0.37 -16.39 14.87
N LYS A 186 -1.18 -17.44 14.77
CA LYS A 186 -1.39 -18.42 15.86
C LYS A 186 -0.08 -19.09 16.28
N THR A 187 0.74 -19.51 15.31
CA THR A 187 2.02 -20.21 15.58
C THR A 187 3.06 -19.26 16.20
N ASN A 188 2.98 -17.99 15.91
CA ASN A 188 3.96 -16.98 16.36
C ASN A 188 3.42 -16.01 17.43
N ARG A 189 2.31 -16.35 18.10
CA ARG A 189 1.62 -15.48 19.07
C ARG A 189 2.49 -15.01 20.24
N ASP A 190 3.56 -15.75 20.58
CA ASP A 190 4.43 -15.48 21.72
C ASP A 190 5.69 -14.67 21.33
N ARG A 191 5.76 -14.15 20.11
CA ARG A 191 6.87 -13.35 19.58
C ARG A 191 6.38 -12.35 18.56
N PRO A 192 7.07 -11.22 18.34
CA PRO A 192 6.64 -10.24 17.36
C PRO A 192 6.66 -10.84 15.94
N PHE A 193 5.66 -10.48 15.14
CA PHE A 193 5.54 -10.91 13.76
C PHE A 193 5.12 -9.77 12.83
N LEU A 194 5.49 -9.91 11.56
CA LEU A 194 4.99 -9.15 10.42
C LEU A 194 4.23 -10.12 9.50
N ALA A 195 2.93 -9.94 9.41
CA ALA A 195 2.05 -10.61 8.46
C ALA A 195 1.64 -9.62 7.37
N TYR A 196 1.95 -9.93 6.11
CA TYR A 196 1.58 -9.08 4.98
C TYR A 196 0.57 -9.81 4.09
N TYR A 197 -0.67 -9.31 4.07
CA TYR A 197 -1.67 -9.76 3.12
C TYR A 197 -1.66 -8.88 1.88
N SER A 198 -0.99 -9.33 0.86
CA SER A 198 -0.96 -8.75 -0.48
C SER A 198 -2.16 -9.32 -1.26
N MET A 199 -3.36 -8.75 -1.06
CA MET A 199 -4.61 -9.33 -1.54
C MET A 199 -4.65 -9.46 -3.08
N ALA A 200 -5.36 -10.47 -3.57
CA ALA A 200 -5.77 -10.59 -4.97
C ALA A 200 -7.03 -9.75 -5.27
N LEU A 201 -7.87 -9.60 -4.27
CA LEU A 201 -9.12 -8.82 -4.31
C LEU A 201 -8.84 -7.32 -4.25
N CYS A 202 -9.45 -6.49 -5.11
CA CYS A 202 -10.56 -6.77 -6.03
C CYS A 202 -10.13 -6.81 -7.52
N HIS A 203 -8.96 -7.34 -7.85
CA HIS A 203 -8.50 -7.41 -9.23
C HIS A 203 -9.25 -8.51 -9.99
N ASP A 204 -9.89 -8.20 -11.13
CA ASP A 204 -10.60 -9.20 -11.93
C ASP A 204 -9.65 -10.27 -12.53
N VAL A 205 -10.17 -11.42 -12.86
CA VAL A 205 -9.44 -12.46 -13.61
C VAL A 205 -9.27 -12.03 -15.04
N THR A 206 -8.12 -12.35 -15.65
CA THR A 206 -7.63 -11.49 -16.66
C THR A 206 -6.85 -12.04 -17.79
N ASP A 207 -6.61 -11.15 -18.72
CA ASP A 207 -5.71 -11.12 -19.83
C ASP A 207 -4.21 -11.23 -19.45
N ASP A 208 -3.88 -11.40 -18.16
CA ASP A 208 -2.50 -11.53 -17.68
C ASP A 208 -2.02 -12.98 -17.60
N LEU A 209 -2.83 -13.93 -18.08
CA LEU A 209 -2.43 -15.31 -18.33
C LEU A 209 -2.00 -15.49 -19.78
N ASP A 210 -1.01 -16.34 -20.02
CA ASP A 210 -0.52 -16.65 -21.38
C ASP A 210 -1.61 -17.24 -22.27
N GLU A 211 -2.56 -17.97 -21.66
CA GLU A 211 -3.79 -18.40 -22.29
C GLU A 211 -5.01 -17.89 -21.50
N PRO A 212 -6.10 -17.51 -22.19
CA PRO A 212 -7.32 -17.08 -21.52
C PRO A 212 -7.82 -18.20 -20.58
N VAL A 213 -8.00 -17.88 -19.31
CA VAL A 213 -8.67 -18.81 -18.39
C VAL A 213 -10.06 -19.09 -18.94
N PRO A 214 -10.45 -20.36 -19.13
CA PRO A 214 -11.78 -20.69 -19.60
C PRO A 214 -12.83 -20.06 -18.68
N TYR A 215 -13.75 -19.31 -19.26
CA TYR A 215 -14.85 -18.75 -18.49
C TYR A 215 -15.67 -19.85 -17.87
N ALA A 216 -15.71 -19.89 -16.55
CA ALA A 216 -16.57 -20.77 -15.78
C ALA A 216 -17.24 -19.91 -14.69
N PRO A 217 -18.56 -19.62 -14.80
CA PRO A 217 -19.26 -18.85 -13.79
C PRO A 217 -19.07 -19.47 -12.39
N GLY A 218 -18.70 -18.62 -11.43
CA GLY A 218 -18.51 -19.05 -10.05
C GLY A 218 -17.20 -19.78 -9.77
N LYS A 219 -16.27 -19.86 -10.73
CA LYS A 219 -14.94 -20.45 -10.52
C LYS A 219 -13.83 -19.40 -10.60
N ASP A 220 -13.40 -19.06 -11.80
CA ASP A 220 -12.18 -18.26 -11.98
C ASP A 220 -12.40 -16.76 -11.86
N ARG A 221 -13.62 -16.30 -11.69
CA ARG A 221 -13.96 -14.90 -11.56
C ARG A 221 -15.24 -14.66 -10.78
N TYR A 222 -15.41 -13.42 -10.38
CA TYR A 222 -16.67 -12.89 -9.86
C TYR A 222 -17.58 -12.35 -10.95
N ASP A 223 -18.89 -12.36 -10.71
CA ASP A 223 -19.88 -11.79 -11.64
C ASP A 223 -19.82 -10.27 -11.66
N SER A 224 -19.30 -9.66 -10.57
CA SER A 224 -19.19 -8.21 -10.46
C SER A 224 -18.08 -7.77 -9.53
N TYR A 225 -17.66 -6.52 -9.65
CA TYR A 225 -16.76 -5.87 -8.70
C TYR A 225 -17.37 -5.81 -7.29
N ALA A 226 -18.70 -5.71 -7.17
CA ALA A 226 -19.40 -5.70 -5.88
C ALA A 226 -19.19 -6.99 -5.08
N GLU A 227 -19.21 -8.16 -5.74
CA GLU A 227 -18.88 -9.43 -5.09
C GLU A 227 -17.43 -9.44 -4.59
N MET A 228 -16.49 -8.99 -5.41
CA MET A 228 -15.08 -8.91 -5.01
C MET A 228 -14.88 -7.98 -3.81
N ALA A 229 -15.58 -6.84 -3.76
CA ALA A 229 -15.51 -5.92 -2.64
C ALA A 229 -16.10 -6.52 -1.35
N ALA A 230 -17.23 -7.25 -1.45
CA ALA A 230 -17.82 -7.95 -0.32
C ALA A 230 -16.90 -9.08 0.21
N GLU A 231 -16.26 -9.83 -0.68
CA GLU A 231 -15.31 -10.87 -0.30
C GLU A 231 -14.02 -10.29 0.31
N MET A 232 -13.53 -9.16 -0.20
CA MET A 232 -12.42 -8.43 0.41
C MET A 232 -12.75 -8.06 1.87
N ASP A 233 -13.92 -7.47 2.11
CA ASP A 233 -14.38 -7.07 3.45
C ASP A 233 -14.52 -8.28 4.38
N ARG A 234 -15.04 -9.41 3.87
CA ARG A 234 -15.15 -10.67 4.61
C ARG A 234 -13.77 -11.20 5.02
N GLU A 235 -12.81 -11.23 4.12
CA GLU A 235 -11.47 -11.75 4.40
C GLU A 235 -10.71 -10.85 5.41
N VAL A 236 -10.87 -9.54 5.29
CA VAL A 236 -10.34 -8.59 6.31
C VAL A 236 -10.99 -8.88 7.66
N GLY A 237 -12.31 -9.06 7.69
CA GLY A 237 -13.04 -9.40 8.91
C GLY A 237 -12.50 -10.65 9.60
N ARG A 238 -12.23 -11.73 8.85
CA ARG A 238 -11.64 -12.98 9.38
C ARG A 238 -10.28 -12.77 10.05
N LEU A 239 -9.43 -11.92 9.48
CA LEU A 239 -8.11 -11.60 10.08
C LEU A 239 -8.28 -10.80 11.38
N LEU A 240 -9.22 -9.85 11.42
CA LEU A 240 -9.50 -9.06 12.62
C LEU A 240 -10.07 -9.94 13.74
N ASP A 241 -11.03 -10.81 13.41
CA ASP A 241 -11.60 -11.79 14.37
C ASP A 241 -10.51 -12.72 14.92
N ALA A 242 -9.60 -13.19 14.07
CA ALA A 242 -8.48 -14.01 14.51
C ALA A 242 -7.53 -13.29 15.47
N LEU A 243 -7.26 -11.97 15.26
CA LEU A 243 -6.48 -11.20 16.23
C LEU A 243 -7.17 -11.13 17.59
N ASP A 244 -8.50 -10.95 17.61
CA ASP A 244 -9.28 -10.88 18.84
C ASP A 244 -9.32 -12.26 19.55
N GLU A 245 -9.61 -13.34 18.83
CA GLU A 245 -9.62 -14.72 19.35
C GLU A 245 -8.27 -15.14 19.93
N LEU A 246 -7.17 -14.74 19.27
CA LEU A 246 -5.80 -15.01 19.70
C LEU A 246 -5.31 -14.06 20.80
N LYS A 247 -6.11 -13.04 21.17
CA LYS A 247 -5.76 -11.96 22.12
C LYS A 247 -4.53 -11.18 21.71
N LEU A 248 -4.38 -10.92 20.42
CA LEU A 248 -3.27 -10.18 19.83
C LEU A 248 -3.65 -8.74 19.45
N ALA A 249 -4.94 -8.40 19.39
CA ALA A 249 -5.45 -7.14 18.86
C ALA A 249 -4.83 -5.91 19.54
N GLU A 250 -4.72 -5.91 20.88
CA GLU A 250 -4.18 -4.78 21.66
C GLU A 250 -2.75 -4.41 21.28
N ASN A 251 -1.91 -5.41 20.98
CA ASN A 251 -0.50 -5.20 20.60
C ASN A 251 -0.25 -5.47 19.11
N THR A 252 -1.21 -5.18 18.24
CA THR A 252 -1.05 -5.32 16.80
C THR A 252 -1.34 -4.00 16.08
N LEU A 253 -0.34 -3.53 15.32
CA LEU A 253 -0.50 -2.48 14.33
C LEU A 253 -1.14 -3.10 13.08
N VAL A 254 -2.42 -2.78 12.84
CA VAL A 254 -3.13 -3.16 11.61
C VAL A 254 -3.14 -1.97 10.66
N ILE A 255 -2.67 -2.16 9.44
CA ILE A 255 -2.70 -1.16 8.36
C ILE A 255 -3.49 -1.75 7.18
N PHE A 256 -4.54 -1.07 6.76
CA PHE A 256 -5.28 -1.38 5.52
C PHE A 256 -5.12 -0.25 4.52
N THR A 257 -4.76 -0.59 3.27
CA THR A 257 -4.68 0.37 2.16
C THR A 257 -4.92 -0.32 0.81
N GLY A 258 -5.14 0.47 -0.26
CA GLY A 258 -5.18 -0.01 -1.65
C GLY A 258 -3.86 0.20 -2.38
N ASP A 259 -3.59 -0.58 -3.42
CA ASP A 259 -2.36 -0.43 -4.22
C ASP A 259 -2.52 0.54 -5.42
N ASN A 260 -3.72 0.81 -5.83
CA ASN A 260 -4.13 1.84 -6.80
C ASN A 260 -5.65 2.02 -6.77
N GLY A 261 -6.16 3.03 -7.47
CA GLY A 261 -7.60 3.27 -7.55
C GLY A 261 -8.36 2.17 -8.29
N THR A 262 -9.67 2.21 -8.17
CA THR A 262 -10.65 1.28 -8.76
C THR A 262 -10.49 1.18 -10.28
N PRO A 263 -10.69 0.00 -10.90
CA PRO A 263 -10.63 -0.16 -12.35
C PRO A 263 -11.64 0.72 -13.08
N MET A 264 -11.27 1.22 -14.27
CA MET A 264 -12.21 1.98 -15.11
C MET A 264 -13.35 1.11 -15.68
N LYS A 265 -13.13 -0.20 -15.73
CA LYS A 265 -14.08 -1.19 -16.27
C LYS A 265 -14.05 -2.45 -15.43
N GLU A 266 -15.18 -3.09 -15.26
CA GLU A 266 -15.31 -4.42 -14.68
C GLU A 266 -15.57 -5.48 -15.74
N LEU A 267 -15.09 -6.68 -15.48
CA LEU A 267 -15.36 -7.87 -16.27
C LEU A 267 -16.79 -8.33 -15.97
N THR A 268 -17.60 -8.57 -17.00
CA THR A 268 -18.98 -9.04 -16.84
C THR A 268 -19.16 -10.49 -17.23
N HIS A 269 -18.59 -10.91 -18.35
CA HIS A 269 -18.69 -12.29 -18.84
C HIS A 269 -17.68 -12.54 -19.96
N HIS A 270 -17.58 -13.81 -20.35
CA HIS A 270 -16.80 -14.25 -21.48
C HIS A 270 -17.72 -14.70 -22.60
N GLU A 271 -17.56 -14.18 -23.80
CA GLU A 271 -18.37 -14.49 -24.96
C GLU A 271 -17.50 -14.58 -26.22
N ASN A 272 -17.67 -15.65 -27.01
CA ASN A 272 -16.97 -15.87 -28.29
C ASN A 272 -15.42 -15.71 -28.20
N GLY A 273 -14.81 -16.23 -27.13
CA GLY A 273 -13.37 -16.16 -26.91
C GLY A 273 -12.87 -14.79 -26.42
N LYS A 274 -13.77 -13.88 -26.00
CA LYS A 274 -13.41 -12.53 -25.50
C LYS A 274 -14.00 -12.24 -24.15
N TYR A 275 -13.23 -11.59 -23.29
CA TYR A 275 -13.72 -11.01 -22.04
C TYR A 275 -14.48 -9.71 -22.34
N ILE A 276 -15.73 -9.66 -21.93
CA ILE A 276 -16.60 -8.49 -22.08
C ILE A 276 -16.55 -7.65 -20.82
N ARG A 277 -16.23 -6.37 -20.99
CA ARG A 277 -16.12 -5.40 -19.89
C ARG A 277 -17.06 -4.24 -20.09
N LYS A 278 -17.67 -3.76 -19.00
CA LYS A 278 -18.46 -2.52 -18.97
C LYS A 278 -17.76 -1.47 -18.09
N PRO A 279 -18.03 -0.16 -18.29
CA PRO A 279 -17.53 0.88 -17.39
C PRO A 279 -17.95 0.61 -15.94
N LEU A 280 -17.01 0.75 -15.00
CA LEU A 280 -17.25 0.59 -13.57
C LEU A 280 -17.44 1.96 -12.93
N PHE A 281 -18.55 2.13 -12.24
CA PHE A 281 -18.88 3.33 -11.48
C PHE A 281 -19.17 2.96 -10.03
N SER A 282 -18.64 3.75 -9.12
CA SER A 282 -18.97 3.71 -7.69
C SER A 282 -19.72 4.98 -7.31
N LYS A 283 -20.65 4.88 -6.38
CA LYS A 283 -21.37 6.04 -5.85
C LYS A 283 -20.68 6.53 -4.59
N ILE A 284 -20.41 7.83 -4.53
CA ILE A 284 -19.82 8.51 -3.38
C ILE A 284 -20.46 9.89 -3.24
N ASP A 285 -20.92 10.23 -2.04
CA ASP A 285 -21.59 11.51 -1.73
C ASP A 285 -22.73 11.84 -2.72
N GLY A 286 -23.51 10.83 -3.12
CA GLY A 286 -24.64 10.96 -4.06
C GLY A 286 -24.25 11.01 -5.54
N GLU A 287 -22.96 11.10 -5.89
CA GLU A 287 -22.47 11.18 -7.27
C GLU A 287 -21.87 9.86 -7.78
N MET A 288 -22.06 9.59 -9.08
CA MET A 288 -21.42 8.46 -9.76
C MET A 288 -20.00 8.82 -10.18
N LEU A 289 -19.03 8.06 -9.71
CA LEU A 289 -17.61 8.22 -9.98
C LEU A 289 -17.08 7.02 -10.75
N GLN A 290 -16.55 7.25 -11.94
CA GLN A 290 -15.86 6.19 -12.69
C GLN A 290 -14.51 5.90 -12.05
N GLY A 291 -14.13 4.62 -11.97
CA GLY A 291 -12.80 4.20 -11.57
C GLY A 291 -11.69 4.83 -12.44
N GLY A 292 -10.51 4.96 -11.89
CA GLY A 292 -9.40 5.69 -12.53
C GLY A 292 -8.06 4.95 -12.56
N LYS A 293 -8.01 3.65 -12.28
CA LYS A 293 -6.77 2.83 -12.36
C LYS A 293 -5.97 3.17 -13.61
N THR A 294 -4.66 3.27 -13.50
CA THR A 294 -3.69 3.68 -14.52
C THR A 294 -3.66 5.18 -14.85
N THR A 295 -4.56 5.98 -14.31
CA THR A 295 -4.53 7.44 -14.46
C THR A 295 -3.89 8.12 -13.26
N LEU A 296 -3.39 9.33 -13.45
CA LEU A 296 -2.83 10.17 -12.37
C LEU A 296 -3.87 11.07 -11.69
N TYR A 297 -5.14 10.93 -12.04
CA TYR A 297 -6.24 11.54 -11.30
C TYR A 297 -6.38 10.93 -9.90
N ASP A 298 -7.05 11.64 -9.00
CA ASP A 298 -7.30 11.10 -7.66
C ASP A 298 -8.02 9.74 -7.72
N THR A 299 -8.93 9.52 -8.66
CA THR A 299 -9.58 8.21 -8.87
C THR A 299 -8.62 7.06 -9.21
N GLY A 300 -7.40 7.37 -9.65
CA GLY A 300 -6.37 6.36 -9.95
C GLY A 300 -5.30 6.23 -8.87
N THR A 301 -5.15 7.25 -8.03
CA THR A 301 -4.01 7.34 -7.09
C THR A 301 -4.41 7.51 -5.63
N ARG A 302 -5.62 8.01 -5.33
CA ARG A 302 -6.10 8.19 -3.95
C ARG A 302 -6.72 6.89 -3.45
N VAL A 303 -6.11 6.32 -2.44
CA VAL A 303 -6.47 5.01 -1.88
C VAL A 303 -6.90 5.13 -0.42
N PRO A 304 -7.71 4.20 0.12
CA PRO A 304 -7.99 4.20 1.55
C PRO A 304 -6.70 3.97 2.35
N LEU A 305 -6.61 4.58 3.52
CA LEU A 305 -5.61 4.29 4.53
C LEU A 305 -6.27 4.30 5.89
N ILE A 306 -6.36 3.14 6.52
CA ILE A 306 -6.95 2.94 7.85
C ILE A 306 -5.90 2.26 8.72
N VAL A 307 -5.67 2.80 9.92
CA VAL A 307 -4.70 2.26 10.86
C VAL A 307 -5.38 2.00 12.19
N ARG A 308 -5.33 0.76 12.69
CA ARG A 308 -5.71 0.40 14.06
C ARG A 308 -4.48 -0.04 14.84
N TRP A 309 -4.21 0.64 15.92
CA TRP A 309 -3.13 0.30 16.85
C TRP A 309 -3.55 0.70 18.27
N PRO A 310 -4.32 -0.13 18.98
CA PRO A 310 -4.98 0.26 20.24
C PRO A 310 -4.02 0.81 21.31
N ALA A 311 -2.79 0.27 21.37
CA ALA A 311 -1.77 0.77 22.30
C ALA A 311 -1.32 2.23 22.03
N VAL A 312 -1.60 2.78 20.83
CA VAL A 312 -1.09 4.09 20.39
C VAL A 312 -2.20 5.01 19.89
N VAL A 313 -3.14 4.47 19.08
CA VAL A 313 -4.17 5.22 18.37
C VAL A 313 -5.49 5.12 19.11
N LYS A 314 -6.09 6.26 19.44
CA LYS A 314 -7.45 6.32 20.00
C LYS A 314 -8.47 5.98 18.93
N PRO A 315 -9.55 5.24 19.27
CA PRO A 315 -10.62 4.92 18.31
C PRO A 315 -11.27 6.16 17.71
N GLY A 316 -11.74 6.03 16.45
CA GLY A 316 -12.55 7.02 15.76
C GLY A 316 -11.82 8.29 15.32
N GLN A 317 -10.48 8.26 15.25
CA GLN A 317 -9.70 9.41 14.81
C GLN A 317 -9.73 9.55 13.28
N THR A 318 -9.60 10.79 12.82
CA THR A 318 -9.37 11.12 11.40
C THR A 318 -8.21 12.10 11.31
N THR A 319 -7.51 12.10 10.16
CA THR A 319 -6.40 13.02 9.92
C THR A 319 -6.32 13.42 8.44
N ASP A 320 -5.88 14.66 8.21
CA ASP A 320 -5.56 15.21 6.88
C ASP A 320 -4.07 15.09 6.55
N ALA A 321 -3.31 14.34 7.34
CA ALA A 321 -1.92 14.07 7.06
C ALA A 321 -1.75 13.38 5.70
N LEU A 322 -0.79 13.88 4.92
CA LEU A 322 -0.43 13.32 3.63
C LEU A 322 0.42 12.06 3.84
N VAL A 323 0.07 10.98 3.17
CA VAL A 323 0.83 9.72 3.14
C VAL A 323 0.89 9.19 1.72
N ASP A 324 2.06 8.79 1.26
CA ASP A 324 2.23 7.98 0.05
C ASP A 324 2.94 6.64 0.35
N MET A 325 3.05 5.79 -0.67
CA MET A 325 3.57 4.42 -0.48
C MET A 325 5.02 4.35 -0.01
N SER A 326 5.82 5.41 -0.19
CA SER A 326 7.19 5.43 0.31
C SER A 326 7.27 5.53 1.83
N ASP A 327 6.20 6.02 2.48
CA ASP A 327 6.13 6.28 3.92
C ASP A 327 5.96 4.99 4.77
N TYR A 328 5.52 3.89 4.15
CA TYR A 328 5.23 2.64 4.88
C TYR A 328 6.49 1.98 5.43
N LEU A 329 7.58 1.94 4.65
CA LEU A 329 8.85 1.36 5.11
C LEU A 329 9.37 2.07 6.38
N PRO A 330 9.57 3.40 6.42
CA PRO A 330 10.04 4.07 7.62
C PRO A 330 9.04 4.02 8.78
N THR A 331 7.73 3.96 8.50
CA THR A 331 6.69 3.81 9.53
C THR A 331 6.77 2.44 10.21
N MET A 332 6.86 1.36 9.44
CA MET A 332 7.04 0.02 10.01
C MET A 332 8.37 -0.09 10.75
N ALA A 333 9.43 0.49 10.20
CA ALA A 333 10.74 0.52 10.86
C ALA A 333 10.67 1.19 12.23
N GLU A 334 10.04 2.36 12.33
CA GLU A 334 9.85 3.07 13.60
C GLU A 334 8.96 2.27 14.56
N ALA A 335 7.84 1.71 14.09
CA ALA A 335 6.96 0.87 14.92
C ALA A 335 7.69 -0.36 15.49
N MET A 336 8.62 -0.94 14.74
CA MET A 336 9.46 -2.07 15.17
C MET A 336 10.63 -1.64 16.07
N GLY A 337 10.88 -0.34 16.24
CA GLY A 337 12.07 0.16 16.91
C GLY A 337 13.38 -0.15 16.16
N GLN A 338 13.29 -0.37 14.84
CA GLN A 338 14.42 -0.72 13.98
C GLN A 338 14.75 0.47 13.06
N PRO A 339 15.91 1.14 13.23
CA PRO A 339 16.24 2.27 12.37
C PRO A 339 16.44 1.82 10.92
N VAL A 340 15.99 2.64 9.98
CA VAL A 340 16.34 2.48 8.57
C VAL A 340 17.82 2.83 8.41
N PRO A 341 18.64 1.96 7.78
CA PRO A 341 20.06 2.26 7.56
C PRO A 341 20.22 3.55 6.74
N SER A 342 21.15 4.41 7.13
CA SER A 342 21.41 5.68 6.44
C SER A 342 21.93 5.52 5.00
N SER A 343 22.42 4.32 4.65
CA SER A 343 22.82 3.98 3.28
C SER A 343 21.64 3.73 2.34
N TRP A 344 20.43 3.46 2.89
CA TRP A 344 19.24 3.24 2.07
C TRP A 344 18.68 4.58 1.61
N GLN A 345 18.38 4.67 0.33
CA GLN A 345 17.81 5.89 -0.27
C GLN A 345 16.30 5.92 -0.16
N VAL A 346 15.78 6.04 1.07
CA VAL A 346 14.34 6.07 1.33
C VAL A 346 13.77 7.48 1.14
N GLU A 347 12.73 7.60 0.33
CA GLU A 347 12.03 8.88 0.06
C GLU A 347 10.97 9.20 1.12
N GLY A 348 10.46 8.16 1.78
CA GLY A 348 9.36 8.21 2.71
C GLY A 348 9.71 8.82 4.07
N LYS A 349 8.67 9.21 4.78
CA LYS A 349 8.73 9.67 6.18
C LYS A 349 7.75 8.87 7.03
N SER A 350 8.16 8.52 8.24
CA SER A 350 7.27 7.82 9.15
C SER A 350 6.08 8.67 9.55
N PHE A 351 4.89 8.07 9.53
CA PHE A 351 3.68 8.69 10.06
C PHE A 351 3.34 8.20 11.49
N VAL A 352 4.24 7.47 12.16
CA VAL A 352 4.06 7.10 13.60
C VAL A 352 3.83 8.33 14.48
N PRO A 353 4.53 9.48 14.31
CA PRO A 353 4.24 10.67 15.09
C PRO A 353 2.79 11.20 14.90
N VAL A 354 2.21 11.04 13.71
CA VAL A 354 0.78 11.36 13.47
C VAL A 354 -0.12 10.39 14.23
N LEU A 355 0.19 9.08 14.20
CA LEU A 355 -0.57 8.06 14.95
C LEU A 355 -0.56 8.32 16.45
N LYS A 356 0.53 8.84 16.99
CA LYS A 356 0.68 9.22 18.40
C LYS A 356 0.03 10.56 18.76
N GLY A 357 -0.42 11.35 17.77
CA GLY A 357 -0.92 12.69 17.96
C GLY A 357 0.17 13.72 18.37
N GLU A 358 1.42 13.45 18.05
CA GLU A 358 2.57 14.33 18.28
C GLU A 358 2.66 15.44 17.22
N THR A 359 2.09 15.20 16.05
CA THR A 359 2.01 16.14 14.93
C THR A 359 0.80 15.85 14.06
N ASP A 360 0.30 16.86 13.36
CA ASP A 360 -0.81 16.74 12.39
C ASP A 360 -0.33 16.35 10.99
N THR A 361 0.97 16.32 10.72
CA THR A 361 1.52 16.01 9.41
C THR A 361 2.85 15.24 9.51
N ALA A 362 3.00 14.25 8.66
CA ALA A 362 4.28 13.55 8.46
C ALA A 362 5.16 14.26 7.43
N ARG A 363 4.53 14.90 6.42
CA ARG A 363 5.20 15.55 5.31
C ARG A 363 4.35 16.65 4.68
N GLU A 364 5.00 17.62 4.02
CA GLU A 364 4.32 18.75 3.40
C GLU A 364 3.79 18.46 2.00
N TRP A 365 4.36 17.47 1.32
CA TRP A 365 4.01 17.10 -0.05
C TRP A 365 4.16 15.60 -0.27
N ILE A 366 3.44 15.09 -1.26
CA ILE A 366 3.53 13.71 -1.76
C ILE A 366 3.71 13.72 -3.27
N PHE A 367 4.13 12.58 -3.80
CA PHE A 367 4.42 12.41 -5.23
C PHE A 367 3.79 11.13 -5.77
N ALA A 368 3.30 11.19 -7.00
CA ALA A 368 3.01 9.99 -7.78
C ALA A 368 3.44 10.17 -9.24
N GLN A 369 3.81 9.06 -9.85
CA GLN A 369 4.26 9.00 -11.23
C GLN A 369 3.52 7.93 -12.01
N GLY A 370 3.29 8.21 -13.30
CA GLY A 370 2.94 7.22 -14.29
C GLY A 370 4.19 6.52 -14.85
N ARG A 371 3.97 5.45 -15.60
CA ARG A 371 5.05 4.66 -16.23
C ARG A 371 5.94 5.49 -17.18
N ALA A 372 5.39 6.54 -17.78
CA ALA A 372 6.10 7.37 -18.76
C ALA A 372 6.86 8.55 -18.14
N PHE A 373 7.01 8.60 -16.81
CA PHE A 373 7.78 9.67 -16.17
C PHE A 373 9.28 9.42 -16.36
N GLU A 374 9.91 10.31 -17.16
CA GLU A 374 11.34 10.30 -17.45
C GLU A 374 11.97 11.68 -17.17
N GLY A 375 11.27 12.54 -16.44
CA GLY A 375 11.73 13.92 -16.16
C GLY A 375 11.61 14.89 -17.34
N ASP A 376 10.88 14.53 -18.39
CA ASP A 376 10.61 15.39 -19.55
C ASP A 376 9.28 16.15 -19.38
N PRO A 377 9.30 17.47 -19.12
CA PRO A 377 8.08 18.25 -18.89
C PRO A 377 7.20 18.43 -20.13
N SER A 378 7.71 18.11 -21.33
CA SER A 378 6.89 18.13 -22.55
C SER A 378 5.88 16.97 -22.61
N LYS A 379 6.12 15.89 -21.87
CA LYS A 379 5.22 14.74 -21.76
C LYS A 379 4.13 15.03 -20.72
N LYS A 380 2.89 15.22 -21.18
CA LYS A 380 1.74 15.47 -20.31
C LYS A 380 1.39 14.27 -19.44
N ASN A 381 0.82 14.55 -18.26
CA ASN A 381 0.28 13.55 -17.33
C ASN A 381 1.28 12.43 -16.96
N THR A 382 2.56 12.76 -16.75
CA THR A 382 3.57 11.75 -16.41
C THR A 382 3.81 11.63 -14.90
N ALA A 383 3.61 12.74 -14.15
CA ALA A 383 3.75 12.77 -12.70
C ALA A 383 3.04 14.01 -12.12
N TRP A 384 2.84 14.00 -10.80
CA TRP A 384 2.44 15.18 -10.05
C TRP A 384 3.11 15.19 -8.66
N VAL A 385 3.22 16.39 -8.09
CA VAL A 385 3.44 16.65 -6.65
C VAL A 385 2.23 17.41 -6.11
N ARG A 386 1.88 17.15 -4.83
CA ARG A 386 0.77 17.87 -4.21
C ARG A 386 0.98 18.10 -2.72
N THR A 387 0.35 19.17 -2.22
CA THR A 387 -0.02 19.35 -0.82
C THR A 387 -1.45 18.81 -0.60
N ALA A 388 -2.02 18.98 0.58
CA ALA A 388 -3.44 18.64 0.81
C ALA A 388 -4.37 19.35 -0.20
N ARG A 389 -4.15 20.64 -0.45
CA ARG A 389 -5.00 21.47 -1.32
C ARG A 389 -4.51 21.57 -2.77
N TRP A 390 -3.22 21.75 -3.01
CA TRP A 390 -2.69 22.10 -4.34
C TRP A 390 -2.01 20.90 -5.00
N LYS A 391 -2.41 20.58 -6.24
CA LYS A 391 -1.83 19.51 -7.06
C LYS A 391 -1.22 20.08 -8.33
N LEU A 392 0.09 19.95 -8.47
CA LEU A 392 0.83 20.41 -9.65
C LEU A 392 1.29 19.21 -10.47
N TYR A 393 0.83 19.13 -11.71
CA TYR A 393 1.35 18.19 -12.68
C TYR A 393 2.70 18.64 -13.21
N PHE A 394 3.51 17.69 -13.63
CA PHE A 394 4.84 17.95 -14.16
C PHE A 394 4.82 18.81 -15.43
N ASP A 395 3.74 18.76 -16.21
CA ASP A 395 3.49 19.63 -17.39
C ASP A 395 3.07 21.06 -17.03
N GLY A 396 2.98 21.41 -15.75
CA GLY A 396 2.73 22.75 -15.25
C GLY A 396 1.27 23.08 -14.93
N ARG A 397 0.29 22.21 -15.22
CA ARG A 397 -1.10 22.41 -14.80
C ARG A 397 -1.24 22.31 -13.29
N LEU A 398 -1.89 23.29 -12.68
CA LEU A 398 -2.16 23.34 -11.24
C LEU A 398 -3.65 23.16 -11.00
N PHE A 399 -4.02 22.41 -9.98
CA PHE A 399 -5.41 22.23 -9.54
C PHE A 399 -5.58 22.60 -8.07
N ASP A 400 -6.70 23.25 -7.75
CA ASP A 400 -7.17 23.47 -6.37
C ASP A 400 -8.08 22.32 -5.97
N MET A 401 -7.51 21.31 -5.31
CA MET A 401 -8.19 20.07 -4.98
C MET A 401 -9.30 20.24 -3.91
N GLU A 402 -9.34 21.39 -3.23
CA GLU A 402 -10.44 21.73 -2.32
C GLU A 402 -11.70 22.14 -3.09
N ASN A 403 -11.52 22.88 -4.22
CA ASN A 403 -12.61 23.43 -5.02
C ASN A 403 -12.81 22.70 -6.37
N ASP A 404 -11.88 21.85 -6.77
CA ASP A 404 -11.92 21.07 -8.01
C ASP A 404 -11.35 19.66 -7.82
N VAL A 405 -11.94 18.89 -6.92
CA VAL A 405 -11.55 17.50 -6.61
C VAL A 405 -11.57 16.58 -7.83
N ARG A 406 -12.31 16.94 -8.88
CA ARG A 406 -12.41 16.19 -10.15
C ARG A 406 -11.44 16.66 -11.23
N GLU A 407 -10.58 17.61 -10.93
CA GLU A 407 -9.53 18.14 -11.85
C GLU A 407 -10.08 18.57 -13.22
N LYS A 408 -11.22 19.28 -13.21
CA LYS A 408 -11.90 19.75 -14.43
C LYS A 408 -11.43 21.13 -14.91
N LYS A 409 -10.84 21.93 -14.01
CA LYS A 409 -10.52 23.34 -14.22
C LYS A 409 -9.06 23.61 -13.87
N PRO A 410 -8.10 23.25 -14.75
CA PRO A 410 -6.71 23.56 -14.52
C PRO A 410 -6.48 25.08 -14.43
N ILE A 411 -5.65 25.50 -13.51
CA ILE A 411 -5.12 26.84 -13.44
C ILE A 411 -3.85 26.85 -14.31
N GLU A 412 -3.86 27.59 -15.42
CA GLU A 412 -2.74 27.61 -16.35
C GLU A 412 -1.54 28.42 -15.81
N PRO A 413 -0.30 28.21 -16.33
CA PRO A 413 0.86 29.00 -15.95
C PRO A 413 0.63 30.49 -16.12
N GLY A 414 0.92 31.28 -15.07
CA GLY A 414 0.68 32.73 -15.04
C GLY A 414 -0.69 33.17 -14.56
N GLU A 415 -1.66 32.25 -14.52
CA GLU A 415 -3.03 32.51 -14.06
C GLU A 415 -3.21 32.19 -12.56
N GLY A 416 -4.41 32.51 -12.04
CA GLY A 416 -4.85 32.21 -10.68
C GLY A 416 -4.51 33.30 -9.66
N SER A 417 -4.98 33.09 -8.43
CA SER A 417 -4.75 33.95 -7.27
C SER A 417 -3.26 34.03 -6.88
N ALA A 418 -2.91 34.97 -6.01
CA ALA A 418 -1.57 35.04 -5.42
C ALA A 418 -1.21 33.74 -4.69
N GLU A 419 -2.18 33.13 -4.01
CA GLU A 419 -2.00 31.84 -3.32
C GLU A 419 -1.71 30.70 -4.32
N ALA A 420 -2.46 30.60 -5.42
CA ALA A 420 -2.23 29.61 -6.48
C ALA A 420 -0.83 29.78 -7.11
N LYS A 421 -0.40 31.03 -7.36
CA LYS A 421 0.94 31.31 -7.87
C LYS A 421 2.05 30.90 -6.90
N HIS A 422 1.86 31.18 -5.61
CA HIS A 422 2.79 30.76 -4.55
C HIS A 422 2.86 29.21 -4.45
N ALA A 423 1.70 28.54 -4.42
CA ALA A 423 1.63 27.07 -4.39
C ALA A 423 2.33 26.45 -5.60
N ARG A 424 2.12 26.99 -6.81
CA ARG A 424 2.81 26.55 -8.03
C ARG A 424 4.32 26.69 -7.90
N GLN A 425 4.80 27.80 -7.38
CA GLN A 425 6.24 28.05 -7.19
C GLN A 425 6.83 27.03 -6.20
N LYS A 426 6.17 26.86 -5.04
CA LYS A 426 6.60 25.88 -4.00
C LYS A 426 6.65 24.45 -4.56
N LEU A 427 5.59 23.99 -5.23
CA LEU A 427 5.52 22.64 -5.78
C LEU A 427 6.48 22.43 -6.96
N ARG A 428 6.74 23.46 -7.78
CA ARG A 428 7.77 23.40 -8.82
C ARG A 428 9.16 23.23 -8.20
N GLN A 429 9.45 23.96 -7.13
CA GLN A 429 10.70 23.79 -6.40
C GLN A 429 10.86 22.34 -5.89
N VAL A 430 9.79 21.69 -5.38
CA VAL A 430 9.84 20.28 -5.00
C VAL A 430 10.24 19.39 -6.17
N PHE A 431 9.68 19.59 -7.36
CA PHE A 431 10.13 18.84 -8.54
C PHE A 431 11.64 19.03 -8.79
N GLU A 432 12.13 20.27 -8.71
CA GLU A 432 13.53 20.62 -9.05
C GLU A 432 14.53 20.11 -8.00
N THR A 433 14.20 20.26 -6.70
CA THR A 433 15.17 20.00 -5.62
C THR A 433 15.05 18.59 -5.00
N GLU A 434 13.85 17.99 -5.01
CA GLU A 434 13.61 16.71 -4.38
C GLU A 434 13.42 15.57 -5.38
N ILE A 435 12.63 15.79 -6.44
CA ILE A 435 12.29 14.74 -7.40
C ILE A 435 13.38 14.59 -8.46
N LEU A 436 13.78 15.67 -9.11
CA LEU A 436 14.76 15.65 -10.21
C LEU A 436 16.21 15.77 -9.77
N ARG A 437 16.48 15.86 -8.46
CA ARG A 437 17.87 15.85 -7.97
C ARG A 437 18.58 14.58 -8.46
N LYS A 438 19.77 14.76 -9.02
CA LYS A 438 20.65 13.69 -9.47
C LYS A 438 21.35 13.04 -8.29
#